data_219e8279155a483c33137679510f851b
#
_entry.id   219e8279155a483c33137679510f851b
#
_cell.length_a   1.000
_cell.length_b   1.000
_cell.length_c   1.000
_cell.angle_alpha   90.00
_cell.angle_beta   90.00
_cell.angle_gamma   90.00
#
_symmetry.space_group_name_H-M   'P 1'
#
loop_
_entity.id
_entity.type
_entity.pdbx_description
1 polymer ?
#
loop_
_entity_poly.entity_id
_entity_poly.type
_entity_poly.pdbx_seq_one_letter_code
_entity_poly.pdbx_strand_id
1 'polypeptide(L)'
;FITMKKIYIAIISLLLSDVGLQAQEQDTVRLTLKEAINLAQMQSVDAAVALNELKTAYWEYRTHVADQLPEINFKGTLPAYSKQYTKYQQSDGSYTFVQNNSLGLNGEISIDQNIALTGGKISLNSSLDFNRQLGKGAFNEYMSVPIGLTLTQPIFGVNDQKWKRRIEPVRYQEAKAAYIE
;
A
#
# COMPACT_ATOMS: atom_id res chain seq x y z
N PHE A 1 -17.20 -73.15 10.89
CA PHE A 1 -17.41 -71.80 10.32
C PHE A 1 -18.02 -70.78 11.32
N ILE A 2 -18.84 -71.24 12.25
CA ILE A 2 -19.51 -70.43 13.27
C ILE A 2 -18.57 -69.98 14.39
N THR A 3 -17.58 -70.80 14.74
CA THR A 3 -16.60 -70.53 15.83
C THR A 3 -15.59 -69.40 15.42
N MET A 4 -15.19 -69.36 14.20
CA MET A 4 -14.27 -68.33 13.74
C MET A 4 -14.89 -66.88 13.74
N LYS A 5 -16.18 -66.79 13.37
CA LYS A 5 -16.89 -65.46 13.40
C LYS A 5 -17.03 -64.93 14.86
N LYS A 6 -17.22 -65.81 15.83
CA LYS A 6 -17.32 -65.44 17.27
C LYS A 6 -15.98 -64.94 17.80
N ILE A 7 -14.86 -65.48 17.31
CA ILE A 7 -13.51 -65.07 17.70
C ILE A 7 -13.19 -63.69 17.13
N TYR A 8 -13.57 -63.38 15.88
CA TYR A 8 -13.37 -62.07 15.28
C TYR A 8 -14.19 -61.00 15.98
N ILE A 9 -15.43 -61.31 16.39
CA ILE A 9 -16.28 -60.35 17.14
C ILE A 9 -15.69 -60.10 18.55
N ALA A 10 -15.15 -61.11 19.21
CA ALA A 10 -14.50 -60.96 20.53
C ALA A 10 -13.19 -60.11 20.41
N ILE A 11 -12.41 -60.29 19.37
CA ILE A 11 -11.19 -59.51 19.13
C ILE A 11 -11.53 -58.04 18.79
N ILE A 12 -12.55 -57.80 18.01
CA ILE A 12 -13.02 -56.45 17.65
C ILE A 12 -13.60 -55.72 18.89
N SER A 13 -14.33 -56.43 19.76
CA SER A 13 -14.83 -55.84 21.02
C SER A 13 -13.71 -55.56 22.02
N LEU A 14 -12.63 -56.33 22.03
CA LEU A 14 -11.46 -56.11 22.89
C LEU A 14 -10.62 -54.92 22.38
N LEU A 15 -10.55 -54.68 21.06
CA LEU A 15 -9.86 -53.54 20.46
C LEU A 15 -10.65 -52.22 20.59
N LEU A 16 -11.97 -52.31 20.81
CA LEU A 16 -12.81 -51.12 21.02
C LEU A 16 -12.87 -50.67 22.50
N SER A 17 -12.41 -51.50 23.43
CA SER A 17 -12.39 -51.15 24.86
C SER A 17 -11.19 -50.30 25.29
N ASP A 18 -10.16 -50.17 24.45
CA ASP A 18 -8.99 -49.33 24.73
C ASP A 18 -9.11 -47.88 24.22
N VAL A 19 -10.27 -47.48 23.68
CA VAL A 19 -10.55 -46.06 23.51
C VAL A 19 -10.87 -45.50 24.89
N GLY A 20 -9.84 -45.33 25.69
CA GLY A 20 -9.92 -44.63 26.97
C GLY A 20 -10.52 -43.24 26.69
N LEU A 21 -11.69 -43.01 27.26
CA LEU A 21 -12.21 -41.69 27.52
C LEU A 21 -11.15 -40.96 28.38
N GLN A 22 -10.18 -40.34 27.74
CA GLN A 22 -9.40 -39.29 28.37
C GLN A 22 -10.39 -38.17 28.65
N ALA A 23 -10.94 -38.20 29.85
CA ALA A 23 -11.62 -37.05 30.40
C ALA A 23 -10.60 -35.91 30.32
N GLN A 24 -10.85 -34.98 29.45
CA GLN A 24 -10.06 -33.74 29.31
C GLN A 24 -10.15 -33.09 30.70
N GLU A 25 -9.07 -33.17 31.46
CA GLU A 25 -8.94 -32.48 32.74
C GLU A 25 -9.14 -30.98 32.41
N GLN A 26 -10.36 -30.49 32.68
CA GLN A 26 -10.63 -29.07 32.58
C GLN A 26 -9.80 -28.42 33.66
N ASP A 27 -8.70 -27.82 33.24
CA ASP A 27 -7.85 -26.98 34.08
C ASP A 27 -8.72 -25.85 34.63
N THR A 28 -9.24 -26.01 35.81
CA THR A 28 -10.10 -25.03 36.46
C THR A 28 -9.23 -23.89 36.96
N VAL A 29 -9.10 -22.86 36.16
CA VAL A 29 -8.40 -21.63 36.53
C VAL A 29 -9.22 -20.89 37.58
N ARG A 30 -8.74 -20.85 38.82
CA ARG A 30 -9.34 -20.02 39.88
C ARG A 30 -8.85 -18.58 39.72
N LEU A 31 -9.72 -17.71 39.24
CA LEU A 31 -9.43 -16.30 39.07
C LEU A 31 -9.97 -15.47 40.24
N THR A 32 -9.18 -14.60 40.78
CA THR A 32 -9.68 -13.50 41.62
C THR A 32 -10.44 -12.49 40.76
N LEU A 33 -11.33 -11.70 41.34
CA LEU A 33 -12.09 -10.67 40.63
C LEU A 33 -11.15 -9.73 39.84
N LYS A 34 -10.03 -9.36 40.45
CA LYS A 34 -9.04 -8.46 39.81
C LYS A 34 -8.36 -9.13 38.62
N GLU A 35 -8.02 -10.42 38.71
CA GLU A 35 -7.43 -11.18 37.62
C GLU A 35 -8.44 -11.41 36.49
N ALA A 36 -9.71 -11.68 36.83
CA ALA A 36 -10.78 -11.81 35.85
C ALA A 36 -11.00 -10.51 35.05
N ILE A 37 -10.99 -9.36 35.72
CA ILE A 37 -11.11 -8.04 35.07
C ILE A 37 -9.91 -7.80 34.15
N ASN A 38 -8.69 -8.02 34.64
CA ASN A 38 -7.49 -7.85 33.81
C ASN A 38 -7.49 -8.78 32.58
N LEU A 39 -7.89 -10.03 32.77
CA LEU A 39 -7.97 -11.00 31.68
C LEU A 39 -9.04 -10.61 30.66
N ALA A 40 -10.19 -10.14 31.13
CA ALA A 40 -11.26 -9.64 30.27
C ALA A 40 -10.80 -8.42 29.44
N GLN A 41 -10.08 -7.47 30.05
CA GLN A 41 -9.52 -6.31 29.37
C GLN A 41 -8.45 -6.70 28.33
N MET A 42 -7.59 -7.68 28.65
CA MET A 42 -6.51 -8.13 27.76
C MET A 42 -7.01 -9.03 26.61
N GLN A 43 -8.08 -9.79 26.80
CA GLN A 43 -8.59 -10.77 25.84
C GLN A 43 -9.92 -10.37 25.20
N SER A 44 -10.48 -9.22 25.56
CA SER A 44 -11.69 -8.70 24.94
C SER A 44 -11.44 -8.34 23.47
N VAL A 45 -12.32 -8.79 22.60
CA VAL A 45 -12.32 -8.39 21.20
C VAL A 45 -12.52 -6.88 21.06
N ASP A 46 -13.38 -6.30 21.89
CA ASP A 46 -13.67 -4.86 21.88
C ASP A 46 -12.44 -4.04 22.28
N ALA A 47 -11.68 -4.50 23.30
CA ALA A 47 -10.42 -3.85 23.68
C ALA A 47 -9.37 -3.95 22.56
N ALA A 48 -9.31 -5.08 21.84
CA ALA A 48 -8.42 -5.24 20.69
C ALA A 48 -8.83 -4.34 19.52
N VAL A 49 -10.13 -4.18 19.28
CA VAL A 49 -10.67 -3.24 18.26
C VAL A 49 -10.31 -1.81 18.63
N ALA A 50 -10.62 -1.36 19.85
CA ALA A 50 -10.31 -0.01 20.32
C ALA A 50 -8.81 0.32 20.23
N LEU A 51 -7.94 -0.64 20.59
CA LEU A 51 -6.50 -0.49 20.44
C LEU A 51 -6.07 -0.33 18.95
N ASN A 52 -6.68 -1.09 18.04
CA ASN A 52 -6.38 -1.00 16.62
C ASN A 52 -6.90 0.30 16.01
N GLU A 53 -8.06 0.78 16.44
CA GLU A 53 -8.60 2.10 16.06
C GLU A 53 -7.67 3.23 16.52
N LEU A 54 -7.19 3.19 17.76
CA LEU A 54 -6.21 4.13 18.26
C LEU A 54 -4.91 4.11 17.46
N LYS A 55 -4.39 2.92 17.12
CA LYS A 55 -3.20 2.77 16.27
C LYS A 55 -3.43 3.34 14.87
N THR A 56 -4.61 3.10 14.30
CA THR A 56 -4.99 3.64 12.98
C THR A 56 -4.99 5.16 13.02
N ALA A 57 -5.70 5.77 13.97
CA ALA A 57 -5.75 7.22 14.15
C ALA A 57 -4.37 7.84 14.40
N TYR A 58 -3.51 7.14 15.16
CA TYR A 58 -2.12 7.56 15.37
C TYR A 58 -1.33 7.60 14.05
N TRP A 59 -1.44 6.54 13.23
CA TRP A 59 -0.70 6.48 11.97
C TRP A 59 -1.27 7.45 10.93
N GLU A 60 -2.59 7.66 10.90
CA GLU A 60 -3.22 8.69 10.06
C GLU A 60 -2.70 10.08 10.41
N TYR A 61 -2.64 10.40 11.71
CA TYR A 61 -2.05 11.66 12.16
C TYR A 61 -0.58 11.78 11.78
N ARG A 62 0.21 10.71 11.94
CA ARG A 62 1.64 10.69 11.56
C ARG A 62 1.83 10.87 10.05
N THR A 63 1.00 10.22 9.25
CA THR A 63 0.99 10.39 7.79
C THR A 63 0.67 11.85 7.43
N HIS A 64 -0.36 12.41 8.04
CA HIS A 64 -0.69 13.82 7.81
C HIS A 64 0.47 14.78 8.16
N VAL A 65 1.21 14.52 9.23
CA VAL A 65 2.39 15.32 9.58
C VAL A 65 3.49 15.14 8.54
N ALA A 66 3.71 13.91 8.08
CA ALA A 66 4.69 13.61 7.03
C ALA A 66 4.35 14.28 5.68
N ASP A 67 3.06 14.32 5.31
CA ASP A 67 2.57 14.96 4.08
C ASP A 67 2.80 16.48 4.03
N GLN A 68 3.15 17.09 5.17
CA GLN A 68 3.52 18.49 5.25
C GLN A 68 5.01 18.74 4.97
N LEU A 69 5.81 17.70 4.91
CA LEU A 69 7.23 17.76 4.58
C LEU A 69 7.44 17.67 3.05
N PRO A 70 8.59 18.16 2.54
CA PRO A 70 8.96 17.94 1.14
C PRO A 70 9.06 16.45 0.85
N GLU A 71 8.39 16.01 -0.21
CA GLU A 71 8.45 14.65 -0.72
C GLU A 71 9.46 14.58 -1.88
N ILE A 72 10.41 13.67 -1.80
CA ILE A 72 11.39 13.43 -2.84
C ILE A 72 11.00 12.14 -3.56
N ASN A 73 10.71 12.27 -4.85
CA ASN A 73 10.32 11.16 -5.70
C ASN A 73 11.35 10.93 -6.80
N PHE A 74 11.67 9.68 -7.04
CA PHE A 74 12.39 9.24 -8.23
C PHE A 74 11.48 8.34 -9.06
N LYS A 75 11.28 8.71 -10.32
CA LYS A 75 10.53 7.92 -11.30
C LYS A 75 11.48 7.52 -12.42
N GLY A 76 11.46 6.27 -12.79
CA GLY A 76 12.22 5.75 -13.91
C GLY A 76 11.37 4.83 -14.76
N THR A 77 11.43 5.00 -16.09
CA THR A 77 10.89 4.01 -17.02
C THR A 77 12.00 3.06 -17.40
N LEU A 78 11.75 1.76 -17.19
CA LEU A 78 12.62 0.71 -17.72
C LEU A 78 12.65 0.78 -19.24
N PRO A 79 13.65 0.20 -19.93
CA PRO A 79 13.76 0.28 -21.37
C PRO A 79 12.44 -0.06 -22.05
N ALA A 80 11.83 0.93 -22.68
CA ALA A 80 10.61 0.79 -23.44
C ALA A 80 10.97 0.62 -24.92
N TYR A 81 10.79 -0.60 -25.44
CA TYR A 81 10.94 -0.87 -26.86
C TYR A 81 9.64 -0.55 -27.58
N SER A 82 9.74 0.31 -28.61
CA SER A 82 8.61 0.68 -29.48
C SER A 82 8.94 0.40 -30.93
N LYS A 83 8.04 -0.29 -31.63
CA LYS A 83 8.10 -0.49 -33.07
C LYS A 83 6.76 -0.14 -33.67
N GLN A 84 6.71 0.96 -34.40
CA GLN A 84 5.49 1.47 -35.00
C GLN A 84 5.72 2.00 -36.42
N TYR A 85 4.67 2.01 -37.24
CA TYR A 85 4.68 2.68 -38.52
C TYR A 85 3.94 3.99 -38.40
N THR A 86 4.64 5.10 -38.66
CA THR A 86 4.05 6.43 -38.66
C THR A 86 3.80 6.86 -40.11
N LYS A 87 2.58 7.30 -40.37
CA LYS A 87 2.19 7.88 -41.66
C LYS A 87 2.79 9.27 -41.78
N TYR A 88 3.60 9.48 -42.77
CA TYR A 88 4.22 10.77 -43.07
C TYR A 88 3.74 11.29 -44.40
N GLN A 89 3.26 12.53 -44.44
CA GLN A 89 2.86 13.21 -45.69
C GLN A 89 4.07 13.90 -46.32
N GLN A 90 4.35 13.56 -47.56
CA GLN A 90 5.39 14.19 -48.37
C GLN A 90 4.90 15.52 -48.91
N SER A 91 5.83 16.37 -49.36
CA SER A 91 5.52 17.71 -49.93
C SER A 91 4.69 17.66 -51.23
N ASP A 92 4.65 16.48 -51.91
CA ASP A 92 3.82 16.25 -53.09
C ASP A 92 2.38 15.80 -52.77
N GLY A 93 2.03 15.73 -51.46
CA GLY A 93 0.73 15.31 -50.95
C GLY A 93 0.58 13.80 -50.82
N SER A 94 1.56 13.00 -51.27
CA SER A 94 1.56 11.53 -51.11
C SER A 94 1.87 11.12 -49.68
N TYR A 95 1.50 9.87 -49.30
CA TYR A 95 1.78 9.36 -47.96
C TYR A 95 2.79 8.24 -48.02
N THR A 96 3.77 8.32 -47.13
CA THR A 96 4.75 7.25 -46.91
C THR A 96 4.61 6.72 -45.50
N PHE A 97 4.82 5.44 -45.30
CA PHE A 97 4.87 4.82 -43.97
C PHE A 97 6.32 4.64 -43.55
N VAL A 98 6.72 5.35 -42.53
CA VAL A 98 8.07 5.26 -41.96
C VAL A 98 8.01 4.36 -40.72
N GLN A 99 8.85 3.33 -40.72
CA GLN A 99 9.02 2.47 -39.56
C GLN A 99 9.86 3.22 -38.51
N ASN A 100 9.26 3.47 -37.37
CA ASN A 100 9.94 3.98 -36.20
C ASN A 100 10.22 2.82 -35.26
N ASN A 101 11.48 2.60 -34.92
CA ASN A 101 11.93 1.51 -34.08
C ASN A 101 12.89 2.11 -33.04
N SER A 102 12.43 2.24 -31.80
CA SER A 102 13.17 2.97 -30.77
C SER A 102 13.19 2.25 -29.44
N LEU A 103 14.24 2.50 -28.66
CA LEU A 103 14.40 2.10 -27.28
C LEU A 103 14.53 3.36 -26.43
N GLY A 104 13.56 3.57 -25.54
CA GLY A 104 13.51 4.73 -24.65
C GLY A 104 13.81 4.37 -23.21
N LEU A 105 14.51 5.27 -22.52
CA LEU A 105 14.75 5.28 -21.08
C LEU A 105 14.44 6.67 -20.56
N ASN A 106 13.74 6.77 -19.47
CA ASN A 106 13.46 8.05 -18.81
C ASN A 106 13.79 7.96 -17.33
N GLY A 107 14.38 8.99 -16.77
CA GLY A 107 14.60 9.17 -15.33
C GLY A 107 14.20 10.57 -14.90
N GLU A 108 13.40 10.69 -13.88
CA GLU A 108 12.93 11.96 -13.31
C GLU A 108 13.10 11.96 -11.80
N ILE A 109 13.67 13.02 -11.26
CA ILE A 109 13.69 13.32 -9.84
C ILE A 109 12.79 14.52 -9.61
N SER A 110 11.88 14.42 -8.64
CA SER A 110 11.04 15.55 -8.23
C SER A 110 11.10 15.77 -6.73
N ILE A 111 11.01 17.02 -6.32
CA ILE A 111 10.83 17.47 -4.94
C ILE A 111 9.51 18.22 -4.91
N ASP A 112 8.56 17.66 -4.20
CA ASP A 112 7.19 18.15 -4.11
C ASP A 112 6.91 18.70 -2.71
N GLN A 113 6.41 19.93 -2.61
CA GLN A 113 6.05 20.57 -1.36
C GLN A 113 4.64 21.12 -1.41
N ASN A 114 3.80 20.66 -0.48
CA ASN A 114 2.46 21.19 -0.28
C ASN A 114 2.50 22.50 0.53
N ILE A 115 1.77 23.52 0.10
CA ILE A 115 1.65 24.81 0.78
C ILE A 115 0.35 24.81 1.57
N ALA A 116 0.42 24.50 2.86
CA ALA A 116 -0.77 24.36 3.71
C ALA A 116 -1.59 25.66 3.86
N LEU A 117 -0.96 26.83 3.69
CA LEU A 117 -1.64 28.13 3.80
C LEU A 117 -2.59 28.39 2.64
N THR A 118 -2.15 28.11 1.42
CA THR A 118 -2.87 28.44 0.19
C THR A 118 -3.55 27.21 -0.44
N GLY A 119 -3.16 26.00 -0.02
CA GLY A 119 -3.59 24.75 -0.64
C GLY A 119 -2.91 24.47 -1.98
N GLY A 120 -1.87 25.23 -2.31
CA GLY A 120 -1.06 25.03 -3.51
C GLY A 120 0.03 23.99 -3.34
N LYS A 121 0.73 23.68 -4.42
CA LYS A 121 1.87 22.77 -4.47
C LYS A 121 2.99 23.39 -5.29
N ILE A 122 4.21 23.32 -4.75
CA ILE A 122 5.44 23.62 -5.48
C ILE A 122 6.11 22.30 -5.80
N SER A 123 6.53 22.15 -7.06
CA SER A 123 7.27 20.98 -7.53
C SER A 123 8.55 21.45 -8.23
N LEU A 124 9.68 20.97 -7.77
CA LEU A 124 10.97 21.11 -8.44
C LEU A 124 11.29 19.76 -9.09
N ASN A 125 11.51 19.73 -10.39
CA ASN A 125 11.78 18.50 -11.12
C ASN A 125 13.01 18.63 -12.02
N SER A 126 13.67 17.49 -12.21
CA SER A 126 14.77 17.32 -13.16
C SER A 126 14.56 15.99 -13.88
N SER A 127 14.68 15.99 -15.21
CA SER A 127 14.50 14.76 -15.99
C SER A 127 15.60 14.58 -17.02
N LEU A 128 15.87 13.31 -17.31
CA LEU A 128 16.76 12.86 -18.36
C LEU A 128 16.06 11.78 -19.17
N ASP A 129 15.92 12.04 -20.45
CA ASP A 129 15.37 11.12 -21.44
C ASP A 129 16.49 10.64 -22.36
N PHE A 130 16.62 9.34 -22.50
CA PHE A 130 17.48 8.71 -23.48
C PHE A 130 16.61 7.97 -24.48
N ASN A 131 16.82 8.25 -25.75
CA ASN A 131 16.14 7.56 -26.86
C ASN A 131 17.19 7.03 -27.85
N ARG A 132 17.11 5.76 -28.15
CA ARG A 132 17.95 5.10 -29.16
C ARG A 132 17.07 4.68 -30.33
N GLN A 133 17.28 5.33 -31.46
CA GLN A 133 16.68 4.90 -32.72
C GLN A 133 17.41 3.64 -33.22
N LEU A 134 16.65 2.61 -33.56
CA LEU A 134 17.17 1.33 -34.06
C LEU A 134 16.90 1.19 -35.56
N GLY A 135 17.78 0.51 -36.28
CA GLY A 135 17.64 0.25 -37.70
C GLY A 135 18.68 0.94 -38.57
N LYS A 136 18.37 1.14 -39.85
CA LYS A 136 19.27 1.86 -40.78
C LYS A 136 19.35 3.33 -40.39
N GLY A 137 20.53 3.79 -39.97
CA GLY A 137 20.73 5.13 -39.45
C GLY A 137 20.47 5.23 -37.93
N ALA A 138 20.82 4.19 -37.16
CA ALA A 138 20.71 4.19 -35.72
C ALA A 138 21.48 5.37 -35.10
N PHE A 139 20.84 6.10 -34.18
CA PHE A 139 21.44 7.20 -33.42
C PHE A 139 20.91 7.22 -31.98
N ASN A 140 21.67 7.85 -31.12
CA ASN A 140 21.30 8.07 -29.72
C ASN A 140 20.93 9.56 -29.56
N GLU A 141 19.86 9.80 -28.85
CA GLU A 141 19.35 11.12 -28.53
C GLU A 141 19.20 11.24 -27.00
N TYR A 142 19.67 12.35 -26.48
CA TYR A 142 19.53 12.70 -25.06
C TYR A 142 18.77 14.01 -24.97
N MET A 143 17.72 14.00 -24.19
CA MET A 143 16.98 15.22 -23.85
C MET A 143 16.98 15.36 -22.33
N SER A 144 17.27 16.54 -21.83
CA SER A 144 17.24 16.79 -20.39
C SER A 144 16.55 18.10 -20.08
N VAL A 145 15.78 18.07 -18.98
CA VAL A 145 15.31 19.27 -18.30
C VAL A 145 16.10 19.36 -16.99
N PRO A 146 17.17 20.17 -16.95
CA PRO A 146 18.06 20.20 -15.78
C PRO A 146 17.33 20.63 -14.52
N ILE A 147 16.49 21.66 -14.60
CA ILE A 147 15.69 22.16 -13.49
C ILE A 147 14.37 22.69 -14.06
N GLY A 148 13.26 22.16 -13.59
CA GLY A 148 11.92 22.65 -13.81
C GLY A 148 11.28 23.05 -12.49
N LEU A 149 10.64 24.23 -12.43
CA LEU A 149 9.87 24.69 -11.29
C LEU A 149 8.41 24.84 -11.69
N THR A 150 7.53 24.15 -11.01
CA THR A 150 6.09 24.19 -11.24
C THR A 150 5.37 24.63 -9.98
N LEU A 151 4.51 25.64 -10.08
CA LEU A 151 3.60 26.06 -9.03
C LEU A 151 2.17 25.74 -9.46
N THR A 152 1.50 24.91 -8.71
CA THR A 152 0.07 24.62 -8.89
C THR A 152 -0.70 25.26 -7.74
N GLN A 153 -1.56 26.24 -8.05
CA GLN A 153 -2.34 26.97 -7.07
C GLN A 153 -3.83 26.93 -7.44
N PRO A 154 -4.69 26.28 -6.65
CA PRO A 154 -6.13 26.39 -6.81
C PRO A 154 -6.57 27.82 -6.46
N ILE A 155 -7.27 28.46 -7.38
CA ILE A 155 -7.80 29.82 -7.20
C ILE A 155 -9.19 29.77 -6.55
N PHE A 156 -10.02 28.85 -7.04
CA PHE A 156 -11.35 28.59 -6.51
C PHE A 156 -11.43 27.13 -6.07
N GLY A 157 -11.46 26.90 -4.78
CA GLY A 157 -11.54 25.55 -4.24
C GLY A 157 -11.35 25.53 -2.72
N VAL A 158 -11.72 24.42 -2.12
CA VAL A 158 -11.52 24.18 -0.68
C VAL A 158 -10.04 23.88 -0.46
N ASN A 159 -9.46 24.54 0.54
CA ASN A 159 -8.10 24.22 0.96
C ASN A 159 -8.12 23.00 1.92
N ASP A 160 -8.05 21.80 1.35
CA ASP A 160 -8.08 20.54 2.08
C ASP A 160 -6.93 20.41 3.08
N GLN A 161 -5.74 20.93 2.73
CA GLN A 161 -4.56 20.88 3.62
C GLN A 161 -4.79 21.69 4.90
N LYS A 162 -5.43 22.84 4.78
CA LYS A 162 -5.78 23.68 5.94
C LYS A 162 -6.77 22.96 6.87
N TRP A 163 -7.77 22.28 6.30
CA TRP A 163 -8.77 21.56 7.08
C TRP A 163 -8.21 20.28 7.70
N LYS A 164 -7.43 19.50 6.97
CA LYS A 164 -6.74 18.32 7.51
C LYS A 164 -5.86 18.68 8.70
N ARG A 165 -5.12 19.78 8.63
CA ARG A 165 -4.29 20.27 9.74
C ARG A 165 -5.08 20.54 11.03
N ARG A 166 -6.36 20.85 10.92
CA ARG A 166 -7.24 21.09 12.07
C ARG A 166 -7.95 19.83 12.54
N ILE A 167 -8.33 18.97 11.62
CA ILE A 167 -9.15 17.77 11.87
C ILE A 167 -8.30 16.63 12.43
N GLU A 168 -7.17 16.33 11.82
CA GLU A 168 -6.39 15.15 12.16
C GLU A 168 -5.90 15.11 13.63
N PRO A 169 -5.44 16.22 14.24
CA PRO A 169 -5.10 16.21 15.66
C PRO A 169 -6.29 15.92 16.58
N VAL A 170 -7.47 16.43 16.21
CA VAL A 170 -8.72 16.23 17.00
C VAL A 170 -9.18 14.78 16.90
N ARG A 171 -9.16 14.21 15.69
CA ARG A 171 -9.49 12.81 15.45
C ARG A 171 -8.59 11.86 16.23
N TYR A 172 -7.29 12.15 16.30
CA TYR A 172 -6.37 11.36 17.12
C TYR A 172 -6.68 11.47 18.63
N GLN A 173 -7.04 12.65 19.10
CA GLN A 173 -7.45 12.83 20.49
C GLN A 173 -8.77 12.13 20.83
N GLU A 174 -9.74 12.15 19.91
CA GLU A 174 -11.00 11.41 20.01
C GLU A 174 -10.75 9.90 20.13
N ALA A 175 -9.96 9.33 19.25
CA ALA A 175 -9.59 7.91 19.31
C ALA A 175 -8.85 7.54 20.59
N LYS A 176 -8.03 8.46 21.12
CA LYS A 176 -7.35 8.28 22.41
C LYS A 176 -8.33 8.29 23.58
N ALA A 177 -9.33 9.17 23.57
CA ALA A 177 -10.36 9.21 24.59
C ALA A 177 -11.24 7.95 24.55
N ALA A 178 -11.67 7.53 23.38
CA ALA A 178 -12.46 6.31 23.17
C ALA A 178 -11.73 5.03 23.62
N TYR A 179 -10.41 4.99 23.54
CA TYR A 179 -9.62 3.86 24.04
C TYR A 179 -9.57 3.79 25.57
N ILE A 180 -9.74 4.91 26.26
CA ILE A 180 -9.65 4.99 27.74
C ILE A 180 -11.01 4.67 28.40
N GLU A 181 -12.13 4.89 27.68
CA GLU A 181 -13.47 4.55 28.14
C GLU A 181 -13.73 3.04 28.11
#